data_786a4189001fb7486bd4cae0a903e818
#
_entry.id   786a4189001fb7486bd4cae0a903e818
#
_cell.length_a   1.000
_cell.length_b   1.000
_cell.length_c   1.000
_cell.angle_alpha   90.00
_cell.angle_beta   90.00
_cell.angle_gamma   90.00
#
_symmetry.space_group_name_H-M   'P 1'
#
loop_
_entity.id
_entity.type
_entity.pdbx_description
1 polymer ?
#
loop_
_entity_poly.entity_id
_entity_poly.type
_entity_poly.pdbx_seq_one_letter_code
_entity_poly.pdbx_strand_id
1 'polypeptide(L)' 'MLLTVLKDGKAKRNFDIIREIKARFYNGCSDLSMFPIAARIKDLKNRNYDIESGNPEHFNKVRQSRGDWYYRLGEA' A
#
# COMPACT_ATOMS: atom_id res chain seq x y z
N MET A 1 -7.13 -8.38 2.02
CA MET A 1 -7.21 -7.01 2.53
C MET A 1 -6.37 -6.03 1.72
N LEU A 2 -5.08 -6.28 1.60
CA LEU A 2 -4.18 -5.35 0.90
C LEU A 2 -4.55 -5.19 -0.57
N LEU A 3 -4.83 -6.28 -1.25
CA LEU A 3 -5.20 -6.25 -2.66
C LEU A 3 -6.47 -5.41 -2.89
N THR A 4 -7.45 -5.54 -2.00
CA THR A 4 -8.68 -4.77 -2.08
C THR A 4 -8.42 -3.26 -2.00
N VAL A 5 -7.50 -2.86 -1.12
CA VAL A 5 -7.12 -1.46 -0.95
C VAL A 5 -6.40 -0.93 -2.20
N LEU A 6 -5.61 -1.77 -2.85
CA LEU A 6 -4.83 -1.37 -4.02
C LEU A 6 -5.60 -1.46 -5.34
N LYS A 7 -6.81 -2.00 -5.33
CA LYS A 7 -7.58 -2.26 -6.55
C LYS A 7 -7.93 -1.03 -7.36
N ASP A 8 -7.96 0.14 -6.75
CA ASP A 8 -8.28 1.38 -7.46
C ASP A 8 -7.15 1.87 -8.36
N GLY A 9 -5.99 1.22 -8.33
CA GLY A 9 -4.85 1.56 -9.18
C GLY A 9 -4.11 2.82 -8.77
N LYS A 10 -4.45 3.41 -7.65
CA LYS A 10 -3.79 4.63 -7.17
C LYS A 10 -2.56 4.29 -6.34
N ALA A 11 -1.50 5.10 -6.49
CA ALA A 11 -0.32 4.98 -5.67
C ALA A 11 -0.63 5.43 -4.25
N LYS A 12 -0.29 4.60 -3.26
CA LYS A 12 -0.59 4.86 -1.84
C LYS A 12 0.63 4.56 -1.00
N ARG A 13 0.85 5.39 0.02
CA ARG A 13 1.88 5.14 1.02
C ARG A 13 1.42 4.02 1.95
N ASN A 14 2.36 3.40 2.64
CA ASN A 14 2.02 2.38 3.63
C ASN A 14 1.07 2.94 4.70
N PHE A 15 1.23 4.20 5.11
CA PHE A 15 0.33 4.87 6.04
C PHE A 15 -1.11 4.92 5.54
N ASP A 16 -1.28 5.28 4.28
CA ASP A 16 -2.60 5.37 3.66
C ASP A 16 -3.25 3.98 3.54
N ILE A 17 -2.45 2.98 3.21
CA ILE A 17 -2.90 1.60 3.11
C ILE A 17 -3.40 1.11 4.46
N ILE A 18 -2.64 1.34 5.52
CA ILE A 18 -3.03 0.94 6.87
C ILE A 18 -4.32 1.64 7.28
N ARG A 19 -4.43 2.93 6.99
CA ARG A 19 -5.63 3.71 7.30
C ARG A 19 -6.86 3.13 6.62
N GLU A 20 -6.76 2.80 5.35
CA GLU A 20 -7.87 2.22 4.61
C GLU A 20 -8.24 0.83 5.10
N ILE A 21 -7.26 0.01 5.45
CA ILE A 21 -7.53 -1.31 6.02
C ILE A 21 -8.28 -1.18 7.33
N LYS A 22 -7.87 -0.27 8.21
CA LYS A 22 -8.57 -0.04 9.47
C LYS A 22 -10.01 0.40 9.24
N ALA A 23 -10.22 1.34 8.31
CA ALA A 23 -11.54 1.85 8.03
C ALA A 23 -12.48 0.80 7.44
N ARG A 24 -11.96 -0.07 6.56
CA ARG A 24 -12.77 -1.02 5.83
C ARG A 24 -13.00 -2.33 6.58
N PHE A 25 -12.01 -2.80 7.33
CA PHE A 25 -12.04 -4.16 7.87
C PHE A 25 -12.03 -4.23 9.38
N TYR A 26 -11.57 -3.20 10.04
CA TYR A 26 -11.40 -3.23 11.50
C TYR A 26 -12.18 -2.15 12.22
N ASN A 27 -12.89 -1.31 11.50
CA ASN A 27 -13.70 -0.22 12.07
C ASN A 27 -12.91 0.66 13.05
N GLY A 28 -11.59 0.77 12.85
CA GLY A 28 -10.73 1.57 13.69
C GLY A 28 -10.42 0.99 15.07
N CYS A 29 -10.87 -0.23 15.34
CA CYS A 29 -10.71 -0.84 16.68
C CYS A 29 -9.37 -1.53 16.86
N SER A 30 -8.72 -1.97 15.80
CA SER A 30 -7.47 -2.73 15.89
C SER A 30 -6.26 -1.85 15.66
N ASP A 31 -5.18 -2.16 16.37
CA ASP A 31 -3.89 -1.50 16.16
C ASP A 31 -3.15 -2.24 15.04
N LEU A 32 -2.96 -1.55 13.92
CA LEU A 32 -2.27 -2.10 12.76
C LEU A 32 -0.87 -1.50 12.59
N SER A 33 -0.32 -0.87 13.62
CA SER A 33 1.01 -0.26 13.52
C SER A 33 2.10 -1.24 13.14
N MET A 34 1.90 -2.52 13.46
CA MET A 34 2.83 -3.60 13.13
C MET A 34 2.42 -4.40 11.89
N PHE A 35 1.46 -3.91 11.12
CA PHE A 35 1.00 -4.62 9.92
C PHE A 35 2.15 -4.72 8.90
N PRO A 36 2.52 -5.94 8.45
CA PRO A 36 3.71 -6.14 7.62
C PRO A 36 3.42 -5.85 6.14
N ILE A 37 3.30 -4.59 5.78
CA ILE A 37 2.98 -4.18 4.41
C ILE A 37 4.01 -4.71 3.41
N ALA A 38 5.30 -4.55 3.71
CA ALA A 38 6.37 -4.99 2.80
C ALA A 38 6.30 -6.49 2.55
N ALA A 39 6.06 -7.28 3.60
CA ALA A 39 5.92 -8.73 3.47
C ALA A 39 4.71 -9.11 2.65
N ARG A 40 3.59 -8.42 2.83
CA ARG A 40 2.37 -8.67 2.05
C ARG A 40 2.54 -8.29 0.60
N ILE A 41 3.24 -7.20 0.32
CA ILE A 41 3.56 -6.79 -1.06
C ILE A 41 4.41 -7.86 -1.74
N LYS A 42 5.44 -8.35 -1.06
CA LYS A 42 6.28 -9.41 -1.59
C LYS A 42 5.47 -10.68 -1.88
N ASP A 43 4.56 -11.03 -0.99
CA ASP A 43 3.69 -12.20 -1.17
C ASP A 43 2.81 -12.05 -2.40
N LEU A 44 2.22 -10.88 -2.61
CA LEU A 44 1.42 -10.60 -3.79
C LEU A 44 2.24 -10.68 -5.07
N LYS A 45 3.47 -10.16 -5.06
CA LYS A 45 4.37 -10.26 -6.22
C LYS A 45 4.68 -11.72 -6.55
N ASN A 46 4.87 -12.54 -5.53
CA ASN A 46 5.12 -13.98 -5.72
C ASN A 46 3.91 -14.71 -6.31
N ARG A 47 2.72 -14.14 -6.18
CA ARG A 47 1.49 -14.68 -6.75
C ARG A 47 1.18 -14.08 -8.13
N ASN A 48 2.16 -13.46 -8.74
CA ASN A 48 2.07 -12.86 -10.10
C ASN A 48 1.18 -11.61 -10.17
N TYR A 49 0.92 -10.95 -9.05
CA TYR A 49 0.29 -9.63 -9.10
C TYR A 49 1.35 -8.58 -9.46
N ASP A 50 0.97 -7.65 -10.31
CA ASP A 50 1.86 -6.59 -10.74
C ASP A 50 1.78 -5.43 -9.75
N ILE A 51 2.67 -5.45 -8.77
CA ILE A 51 2.76 -4.39 -7.76
C ILE A 51 3.94 -3.49 -8.09
N GLU A 52 3.66 -2.22 -8.39
CA GLU A 52 4.69 -1.22 -8.60
C GLU A 52 4.98 -0.51 -7.29
N SER A 53 6.26 -0.29 -6.99
CA SER A 53 6.66 0.42 -5.79
C SER A 53 7.80 1.38 -6.09
N GLY A 54 7.90 2.45 -5.33
CA GLY A 54 8.95 3.42 -5.54
C GLY A 54 8.80 4.66 -4.68
N ASN A 55 9.72 5.58 -4.89
CA ASN A 55 9.71 6.89 -4.25
C ASN A 55 8.52 7.73 -4.74
N PRO A 56 8.12 8.77 -3.98
CA PRO A 56 7.04 9.66 -4.43
C PRO A 56 7.26 10.21 -5.84
N GLU A 57 8.48 10.56 -6.17
CA GLU A 57 8.82 11.13 -7.48
C GLU A 57 8.54 10.16 -8.61
N HIS A 58 8.69 8.87 -8.36
CA HIS A 58 8.38 7.82 -9.35
C HIS A 58 6.91 7.84 -9.78
N PHE A 59 6.03 8.28 -8.89
CA PHE A 59 4.59 8.35 -9.12
C PHE A 59 4.09 9.78 -9.33
N ASN A 60 4.98 10.73 -9.60
CA ASN A 60 4.64 12.15 -9.75
C ASN A 60 4.00 12.74 -8.49
N LYS A 61 4.44 12.28 -7.33
CA LYS A 61 3.98 12.77 -6.04
C LYS A 61 5.05 13.64 -5.40
N VAL A 62 4.61 14.59 -4.58
CA VAL A 62 5.53 15.43 -3.82
C VAL A 62 5.94 14.69 -2.54
N ARG A 63 7.26 14.64 -2.27
CA ARG A 63 7.76 14.03 -1.05
C ARG A 63 7.37 14.89 0.14
N GLN A 64 6.74 14.27 1.13
CA GLN A 64 6.29 14.95 2.33
C GLN A 64 7.15 14.64 3.55
N SER A 65 7.84 13.51 3.54
CA SER A 65 8.72 13.14 4.64
C SER A 65 9.82 12.20 4.13
N ARG A 66 10.87 12.03 4.95
CA ARG A 66 11.89 11.04 4.67
C ARG A 66 11.29 9.65 4.70
N GLY A 67 11.68 8.82 3.76
CA GLY A 67 11.24 7.44 3.72
C GLY A 67 9.86 7.23 3.15
N ASP A 68 9.24 8.25 2.57
CA ASP A 68 8.00 8.06 1.83
C ASP A 68 8.21 7.00 0.76
N TRP A 69 7.32 6.02 0.74
CA TRP A 69 7.39 4.93 -0.22
C TRP A 69 5.96 4.56 -0.62
N TYR A 70 5.72 4.51 -1.92
CA TYR A 70 4.39 4.28 -2.47
C TYR A 70 4.29 2.90 -3.10
N TYR A 71 3.09 2.36 -3.10
CA TYR A 71 2.76 1.12 -3.77
C TYR A 71 1.53 1.32 -4.63
N ARG A 72 1.49 0.64 -5.77
CA ARG A 72 0.36 0.70 -6.69
C ARG A 72 0.17 -0.66 -7.33
N LEU A 73 -1.10 -1.09 -7.47
CA LEU A 73 -1.42 -2.28 -8.26
C LEU A 73 -1.48 -1.88 -9.73
N GLY A 74 -0.59 -2.46 -10.54
CA GLY A 74 -0.61 -2.26 -11.98
C GLY A 74 -1.75 -3.03 -12.63
N GLU A 75 -1.98 -2.75 -13.89
CA GLU A 75 -2.95 -3.52 -14.67
C GLU A 75 -2.39 -4.91 -14.94
N ALA A 76 -3.20 -5.89 -14.66
CA ALA A 76 -2.85 -7.28 -14.93
C ALA A 76 -2.96 -7.59 -16.42
#